data_1b36ff63d31eecb332260f1da732f287
#
_entry.id   1b36ff63d31eecb332260f1da732f287
#
_cell.length_a   1.000
_cell.length_b   1.000
_cell.length_c   1.000
_cell.angle_alpha   90.00
_cell.angle_beta   90.00
_cell.angle_gamma   90.00
#
_symmetry.space_group_name_H-M   'P 1'
#
loop_
_entity.id
_entity.type
_entity.pdbx_description
1 polymer ?
#
loop_
_entity_poly.entity_id
_entity_poly.type
_entity_poly.pdbx_seq_one_letter_code
_entity_poly.pdbx_strand_id
1 'polypeptide(L)'
;MPGHHPHLYETLDDRFRTGKCASGDSKLELLYDGTRWAEGPVYVPAGRYLVWSDIPNDRLLRWDETTGSVGVFRSPAGHPNGNTLDAQGRLVTCEQGNRRVTRTEHDGSVTVIADRYRGKRLNSPNDATVRSDGSIWFSDPDFGITSDYEGHRADSEIGACNVYRVDPSTGEVTLAADGFLGPNGLVFSLDERRLYVSDSRANHIRVLDVDDDGAVTDDGEIFAACVGGTFDNIRFDDGGRLWAAAMGGGVHCYDPDGTLLGRILVPEIVANIRFGGAKRNRMFIAADTALYSVVLGVTGPPHLPVRR
;
A
#
# COMPACT_ATOMS: atom_id res chain seq x y z
N MET A 1 2.54 27.61 15.32
CA MET A 1 3.50 26.77 16.07
C MET A 1 3.05 25.34 15.81
N PRO A 2 3.84 24.46 15.17
CA PRO A 2 3.44 23.06 15.02
C PRO A 2 3.43 22.43 16.42
N GLY A 3 2.29 21.83 16.79
CA GLY A 3 2.09 21.20 18.07
C GLY A 3 3.11 20.09 18.33
N HIS A 4 3.83 20.19 19.40
CA HIS A 4 4.61 19.10 19.97
C HIS A 4 3.61 18.03 20.41
N HIS A 5 3.44 16.95 19.62
CA HIS A 5 2.74 15.77 20.12
C HIS A 5 3.66 15.08 21.12
N PRO A 6 3.37 15.07 22.42
CA PRO A 6 4.25 14.53 23.44
C PRO A 6 4.41 13.01 23.38
N HIS A 7 3.64 12.34 22.55
CA HIS A 7 3.67 10.88 22.36
C HIS A 7 3.48 10.53 20.88
N LEU A 8 4.59 10.44 20.12
CA LEU A 8 4.56 9.92 18.75
C LEU A 8 4.23 8.42 18.72
N TYR A 9 4.59 7.69 19.78
CA TYR A 9 4.43 6.25 19.86
C TYR A 9 3.58 5.85 21.06
N GLU A 10 2.69 4.88 20.83
CA GLU A 10 2.03 4.11 21.87
C GLU A 10 2.68 2.72 21.92
N THR A 11 3.25 2.35 23.07
CA THR A 11 3.84 1.04 23.28
C THR A 11 2.85 0.15 24.03
N LEU A 12 2.46 -0.97 23.43
CA LEU A 12 1.50 -1.92 23.99
C LEU A 12 2.19 -3.21 24.46
N ASP A 13 3.34 -3.54 23.86
CA ASP A 13 4.19 -4.67 24.20
C ASP A 13 5.65 -4.21 24.20
N ASP A 14 6.46 -4.71 25.16
CA ASP A 14 7.87 -4.32 25.30
C ASP A 14 8.72 -4.65 24.06
N ARG A 15 8.31 -5.62 23.23
CA ARG A 15 8.93 -5.95 21.95
C ARG A 15 8.94 -4.75 20.97
N PHE A 16 8.00 -3.80 21.11
CA PHE A 16 8.02 -2.59 20.30
C PHE A 16 9.26 -1.73 20.55
N ARG A 17 9.69 -1.63 21.82
CA ARG A 17 10.91 -0.89 22.21
C ARG A 17 12.17 -1.70 21.96
N THR A 18 12.19 -2.96 22.43
CA THR A 18 13.37 -3.84 22.33
C THR A 18 13.66 -4.20 20.87
N GLY A 19 12.62 -4.28 20.01
CA GLY A 19 12.71 -4.46 18.58
C GLY A 19 13.08 -3.18 17.81
N LYS A 20 13.35 -2.06 18.51
CA LYS A 20 13.70 -0.76 17.94
C LYS A 20 12.67 -0.20 16.95
N CYS A 21 11.40 -0.61 17.07
CA CYS A 21 10.33 -0.10 16.22
C CYS A 21 10.15 1.42 16.40
N ALA A 22 10.25 1.90 17.65
CA ALA A 22 10.29 3.31 17.99
C ALA A 22 11.74 3.79 18.13
N SER A 23 12.04 4.98 17.65
CA SER A 23 13.30 5.70 17.93
C SER A 23 12.97 6.93 18.80
N GLY A 24 13.67 7.04 19.94
CA GLY A 24 13.40 8.10 20.93
C GLY A 24 13.62 9.53 20.39
N ASP A 25 14.45 9.68 19.37
CA ASP A 25 14.77 10.97 18.75
C ASP A 25 13.95 11.25 17.47
N SER A 26 13.09 10.31 17.04
CA SER A 26 12.30 10.47 15.84
C SER A 26 11.17 11.46 16.04
N LYS A 27 10.93 12.24 14.99
CA LYS A 27 9.80 13.17 14.89
C LYS A 27 8.96 12.81 13.70
N LEU A 28 7.66 13.02 13.83
CA LEU A 28 6.77 13.02 12.68
C LEU A 28 7.00 14.31 11.89
N GLU A 29 7.47 14.18 10.67
CA GLU A 29 7.72 15.31 9.76
C GLU A 29 6.55 15.43 8.80
N LEU A 30 5.95 16.61 8.70
CA LEU A 30 5.02 16.98 7.65
C LEU A 30 5.83 17.33 6.40
N LEU A 31 5.68 16.54 5.33
CA LEU A 31 6.37 16.77 4.06
C LEU A 31 5.53 17.61 3.09
N TYR A 32 4.21 17.44 3.12
CA TYR A 32 3.27 18.15 2.27
C TYR A 32 1.86 18.11 2.86
N ASP A 33 1.12 19.21 2.70
CA ASP A 33 -0.28 19.38 3.07
C ASP A 33 -1.03 20.05 1.88
N GLY A 34 -1.76 19.33 1.13
CA GLY A 34 -2.42 19.92 -0.05
C GLY A 34 -3.03 18.85 -0.96
N THR A 35 -3.20 17.65 -0.41
CA THR A 35 -4.02 16.60 -1.00
C THR A 35 -5.46 16.72 -0.54
N ARG A 36 -6.36 16.01 -1.19
CA ARG A 36 -7.73 15.81 -0.73
C ARG A 36 -7.93 14.44 -0.10
N TRP A 37 -7.19 13.46 -0.58
CA TRP A 37 -7.06 12.12 -0.01
C TRP A 37 -5.73 11.54 -0.49
N ALA A 38 -4.74 11.53 0.39
CA ALA A 38 -3.40 11.05 0.11
C ALA A 38 -3.35 9.52 0.20
N GLU A 39 -2.84 8.88 -0.86
CA GLU A 39 -2.78 7.42 -0.99
C GLU A 39 -1.52 6.94 -1.71
N GLY A 40 -1.29 5.62 -1.67
CA GLY A 40 -0.35 4.88 -2.50
C GLY A 40 1.07 5.41 -2.55
N PRO A 41 1.74 5.75 -1.44
CA PRO A 41 3.12 6.23 -1.49
C PRO A 41 4.05 5.12 -1.97
N VAL A 42 4.96 5.44 -2.90
CA VAL A 42 6.03 4.55 -3.37
C VAL A 42 7.33 5.32 -3.51
N TYR A 43 8.38 4.82 -2.86
CA TYR A 43 9.70 5.43 -2.94
C TYR A 43 10.49 4.85 -4.10
N VAL A 44 11.08 5.72 -4.94
CA VAL A 44 11.91 5.37 -6.10
C VAL A 44 13.39 5.57 -5.74
N PRO A 45 14.12 4.50 -5.36
CA PRO A 45 15.49 4.63 -4.82
C PRO A 45 16.48 5.23 -5.82
N ALA A 46 16.36 4.86 -7.10
CA ALA A 46 17.26 5.32 -8.15
C ALA A 46 17.21 6.85 -8.35
N GLY A 47 16.04 7.44 -8.18
CA GLY A 47 15.83 8.88 -8.33
C GLY A 47 15.77 9.65 -7.01
N ARG A 48 15.80 8.95 -5.86
CA ARG A 48 15.66 9.52 -4.52
C ARG A 48 14.44 10.42 -4.38
N TYR A 49 13.28 9.90 -4.80
CA TYR A 49 12.01 10.60 -4.68
C TYR A 49 10.89 9.65 -4.31
N LEU A 50 9.82 10.20 -3.76
CA LEU A 50 8.57 9.52 -3.49
C LEU A 50 7.51 9.97 -4.50
N VAL A 51 6.71 9.03 -5.00
CA VAL A 51 5.45 9.32 -5.71
C VAL A 51 4.30 8.89 -4.81
N TRP A 52 3.22 9.66 -4.79
CA TRP A 52 1.97 9.27 -4.11
C TRP A 52 0.76 9.82 -4.85
N SER A 53 -0.39 9.26 -4.54
CA SER A 53 -1.67 9.58 -5.15
C SER A 53 -2.42 10.65 -4.36
N ASP A 54 -3.09 11.55 -5.07
CA ASP A 54 -4.10 12.44 -4.56
C ASP A 54 -5.38 12.14 -5.36
N ILE A 55 -6.15 11.15 -4.86
CA ILE A 55 -7.20 10.47 -5.62
C ILE A 55 -8.26 11.44 -6.14
N PRO A 56 -8.92 12.28 -5.27
CA PRO A 56 -10.02 13.13 -5.74
C PRO A 56 -9.57 14.26 -6.66
N ASN A 57 -8.30 14.66 -6.58
CA ASN A 57 -7.71 15.66 -7.47
C ASN A 57 -7.16 15.04 -8.78
N ASP A 58 -7.34 13.75 -8.97
CA ASP A 58 -6.93 13.01 -10.18
C ASP A 58 -5.48 13.25 -10.58
N ARG A 59 -4.57 13.12 -9.61
CA ARG A 59 -3.15 13.36 -9.83
C ARG A 59 -2.23 12.45 -9.02
N LEU A 60 -1.04 12.20 -9.57
CA LEU A 60 0.13 11.72 -8.86
C LEU A 60 1.02 12.91 -8.51
N LEU A 61 1.50 12.95 -7.29
CA LEU A 61 2.46 13.93 -6.79
C LEU A 61 3.83 13.29 -6.61
N ARG A 62 4.90 14.11 -6.64
CA ARG A 62 6.28 13.70 -6.40
C ARG A 62 6.92 14.60 -5.37
N TRP A 63 7.49 13.99 -4.32
CA TRP A 63 8.36 14.66 -3.36
C TRP A 63 9.82 14.27 -3.64
N ASP A 64 10.70 15.25 -3.77
CA ASP A 64 12.13 15.04 -4.00
C ASP A 64 12.88 15.05 -2.67
N GLU A 65 13.57 13.94 -2.34
CA GLU A 65 14.28 13.78 -1.07
C GLU A 65 15.45 14.74 -0.93
N THR A 66 16.05 15.18 -2.03
CA THR A 66 17.26 16.02 -2.01
C THR A 66 16.96 17.49 -1.81
N THR A 67 15.80 17.93 -2.29
CA THR A 67 15.41 19.36 -2.23
C THR A 67 14.24 19.62 -1.29
N GLY A 68 13.47 18.58 -0.93
CA GLY A 68 12.22 18.71 -0.18
C GLY A 68 11.06 19.26 -1.01
N SER A 69 11.27 19.54 -2.30
CA SER A 69 10.23 20.10 -3.16
C SER A 69 9.17 19.09 -3.54
N VAL A 70 7.94 19.59 -3.72
CA VAL A 70 6.81 18.80 -4.22
C VAL A 70 6.32 19.36 -5.54
N GLY A 71 6.01 18.47 -6.48
CA GLY A 71 5.44 18.82 -7.78
C GLY A 71 4.46 17.77 -8.28
N VAL A 72 3.69 18.10 -9.31
CA VAL A 72 2.82 17.14 -9.98
C VAL A 72 3.68 16.20 -10.82
N PHE A 73 3.55 14.87 -10.57
CA PHE A 73 4.21 13.84 -11.37
C PHE A 73 3.38 13.51 -12.62
N ARG A 74 2.04 13.37 -12.47
CA ARG A 74 1.10 13.11 -13.57
C ARG A 74 -0.28 13.65 -13.23
N SER A 75 -0.94 14.32 -14.20
CA SER A 75 -2.33 14.73 -14.14
C SER A 75 -2.85 14.96 -15.58
N PRO A 76 -4.03 14.40 -15.97
CA PRO A 76 -4.85 13.47 -15.18
C PRO A 76 -4.13 12.13 -14.97
N ALA A 77 -4.48 11.42 -13.90
CA ALA A 77 -3.85 10.16 -13.53
C ALA A 77 -4.84 8.97 -13.41
N GLY A 78 -6.14 9.22 -13.69
CA GLY A 78 -7.19 8.22 -13.68
C GLY A 78 -7.73 7.90 -12.28
N HIS A 79 -7.76 8.87 -11.36
CA HIS A 79 -8.02 8.69 -9.95
C HIS A 79 -7.12 7.59 -9.37
N PRO A 80 -5.80 7.84 -9.33
CA PRO A 80 -4.83 6.83 -8.91
C PRO A 80 -4.97 6.53 -7.43
N ASN A 81 -4.78 5.27 -7.02
CA ASN A 81 -4.73 4.85 -5.63
C ASN A 81 -3.36 4.24 -5.31
N GLY A 82 -3.27 2.93 -5.11
CA GLY A 82 -2.03 2.24 -4.76
C GLY A 82 -0.98 2.28 -5.86
N ASN A 83 0.27 2.42 -5.46
CA ASN A 83 1.41 2.39 -6.36
C ASN A 83 2.48 1.43 -5.85
N THR A 84 3.17 0.77 -6.76
CA THR A 84 4.35 -0.04 -6.48
C THR A 84 5.34 0.07 -7.62
N LEU A 85 6.53 -0.51 -7.47
CA LEU A 85 7.50 -0.62 -8.57
C LEU A 85 7.60 -2.08 -9.01
N ASP A 86 7.82 -2.31 -10.28
CA ASP A 86 8.20 -3.63 -10.78
C ASP A 86 9.72 -3.88 -10.65
N ALA A 87 10.16 -5.07 -11.08
CA ALA A 87 11.57 -5.48 -11.01
C ALA A 87 12.53 -4.55 -11.78
N GLN A 88 12.03 -3.83 -12.77
CA GLN A 88 12.78 -2.88 -13.56
C GLN A 88 12.71 -1.44 -13.01
N GLY A 89 12.04 -1.26 -11.87
CA GLY A 89 11.84 0.06 -11.25
C GLY A 89 10.79 0.93 -11.94
N ARG A 90 9.92 0.34 -12.77
CA ARG A 90 8.82 1.05 -13.42
C ARG A 90 7.63 1.16 -12.47
N LEU A 91 6.94 2.29 -12.52
CA LEU A 91 5.80 2.56 -11.65
C LEU A 91 4.57 1.78 -12.11
N VAL A 92 4.04 0.93 -11.25
CA VAL A 92 2.73 0.27 -11.40
C VAL A 92 1.72 1.04 -10.57
N THR A 93 0.59 1.43 -11.17
CA THR A 93 -0.45 2.26 -10.56
C THR A 93 -1.82 1.61 -10.71
N CYS A 94 -2.58 1.54 -9.63
CA CYS A 94 -4.01 1.22 -9.64
C CYS A 94 -4.80 2.49 -9.95
N GLU A 95 -5.53 2.52 -11.06
CA GLU A 95 -6.34 3.65 -11.50
C GLU A 95 -7.84 3.34 -11.27
N GLN A 96 -8.40 3.82 -10.16
CA GLN A 96 -9.78 3.53 -9.76
C GLN A 96 -10.80 4.10 -10.75
N GLY A 97 -10.61 5.35 -11.19
CA GLY A 97 -11.52 6.00 -12.14
C GLY A 97 -11.49 5.36 -13.52
N ASN A 98 -10.34 4.91 -13.98
CA ASN A 98 -10.20 4.18 -15.23
C ASN A 98 -10.51 2.68 -15.11
N ARG A 99 -10.62 2.16 -13.88
CA ARG A 99 -10.92 0.76 -13.56
C ARG A 99 -9.87 -0.19 -14.17
N ARG A 100 -8.57 0.12 -13.92
CA ARG A 100 -7.46 -0.60 -14.51
C ARG A 100 -6.19 -0.52 -13.65
N VAL A 101 -5.25 -1.42 -13.90
CA VAL A 101 -3.87 -1.35 -13.44
C VAL A 101 -2.99 -0.97 -14.61
N THR A 102 -2.10 -0.01 -14.41
CA THR A 102 -1.19 0.50 -15.45
C THR A 102 0.26 0.43 -15.02
N ARG A 103 1.16 0.52 -15.99
CA ARG A 103 2.60 0.66 -15.76
C ARG A 103 3.12 1.86 -16.54
N THR A 104 3.83 2.75 -15.85
CA THR A 104 4.55 3.87 -16.49
C THR A 104 5.92 3.35 -16.91
N GLU A 105 6.17 3.35 -18.21
CA GLU A 105 7.42 2.91 -18.81
C GLU A 105 8.52 3.96 -18.61
N HIS A 106 9.79 3.59 -18.85
CA HIS A 106 10.93 4.50 -18.66
C HIS A 106 10.93 5.71 -19.62
N ASP A 107 10.24 5.62 -20.74
CA ASP A 107 10.03 6.74 -21.67
C ASP A 107 8.84 7.65 -21.29
N GLY A 108 8.16 7.33 -20.18
CA GLY A 108 6.98 8.05 -19.70
C GLY A 108 5.66 7.61 -20.30
N SER A 109 5.64 6.69 -21.28
CA SER A 109 4.41 6.11 -21.79
C SER A 109 3.70 5.24 -20.74
N VAL A 110 2.39 5.05 -20.89
CA VAL A 110 1.57 4.28 -19.96
C VAL A 110 1.02 3.04 -20.66
N THR A 111 1.39 1.87 -20.14
CA THR A 111 0.91 0.56 -20.61
C THR A 111 -0.20 0.08 -19.69
N VAL A 112 -1.33 -0.36 -20.26
CA VAL A 112 -2.39 -1.04 -19.49
C VAL A 112 -1.94 -2.47 -19.20
N ILE A 113 -1.93 -2.84 -17.93
CA ILE A 113 -1.54 -4.18 -17.45
C ILE A 113 -2.77 -5.06 -17.28
N ALA A 114 -3.86 -4.51 -16.70
CA ALA A 114 -5.13 -5.20 -16.51
C ALA A 114 -6.26 -4.19 -16.48
N ASP A 115 -7.35 -4.46 -17.20
CA ASP A 115 -8.60 -3.69 -17.15
C ASP A 115 -9.84 -4.57 -17.08
N ARG A 116 -9.66 -5.90 -17.28
CA ARG A 116 -10.74 -6.88 -17.33
C ARG A 116 -10.34 -8.22 -16.72
N TYR A 117 -11.35 -8.91 -16.21
CA TYR A 117 -11.27 -10.31 -15.84
C TYR A 117 -12.42 -11.07 -16.55
N ARG A 118 -12.09 -12.10 -17.33
CA ARG A 118 -13.07 -12.89 -18.11
C ARG A 118 -14.04 -12.02 -18.93
N GLY A 119 -13.51 -10.98 -19.57
CA GLY A 119 -14.27 -10.04 -20.42
C GLY A 119 -15.04 -8.95 -19.68
N LYS A 120 -15.21 -9.04 -18.35
CA LYS A 120 -15.86 -8.04 -17.49
C LYS A 120 -14.85 -6.99 -17.03
N ARG A 121 -15.26 -5.72 -16.98
CA ARG A 121 -14.41 -4.66 -16.41
C ARG A 121 -14.13 -4.91 -14.93
N LEU A 122 -12.91 -4.61 -14.50
CA LEU A 122 -12.55 -4.58 -13.09
C LEU A 122 -13.43 -3.58 -12.34
N ASN A 123 -13.53 -3.70 -11.02
CA ASN A 123 -14.28 -2.74 -10.21
C ASN A 123 -13.52 -1.40 -10.11
N SER A 124 -12.56 -1.33 -9.22
CA SER A 124 -11.69 -0.16 -9.01
C SER A 124 -10.41 -0.61 -8.30
N PRO A 125 -9.42 -1.11 -9.06
CA PRO A 125 -8.16 -1.58 -8.47
C PRO A 125 -7.61 -0.59 -7.45
N ASN A 126 -7.27 -1.10 -6.24
CA ASN A 126 -6.95 -0.28 -5.09
C ASN A 126 -5.45 -0.31 -4.77
N ASP A 127 -4.87 -1.45 -4.40
CA ASP A 127 -3.44 -1.58 -4.13
C ASP A 127 -2.83 -2.73 -4.94
N ALA A 128 -1.50 -2.69 -5.12
CA ALA A 128 -0.78 -3.69 -5.87
C ALA A 128 0.56 -4.04 -5.23
N THR A 129 0.98 -5.29 -5.42
CA THR A 129 2.32 -5.78 -5.07
C THR A 129 2.89 -6.60 -6.22
N VAL A 130 4.22 -6.65 -6.30
CA VAL A 130 4.94 -7.42 -7.34
C VAL A 130 5.72 -8.54 -6.65
N ARG A 131 5.51 -9.77 -7.09
CA ARG A 131 6.25 -10.95 -6.63
C ARG A 131 7.60 -11.06 -7.37
N SER A 132 8.56 -11.80 -6.81
CA SER A 132 9.90 -11.98 -7.39
C SER A 132 9.92 -12.67 -8.76
N ASP A 133 8.85 -13.39 -9.12
CA ASP A 133 8.63 -13.97 -10.45
C ASP A 133 8.18 -12.93 -11.50
N GLY A 134 7.94 -11.68 -11.07
CA GLY A 134 7.48 -10.58 -11.90
C GLY A 134 5.96 -10.49 -12.03
N SER A 135 5.19 -11.40 -11.45
CA SER A 135 3.74 -11.32 -11.43
C SER A 135 3.27 -10.12 -10.61
N ILE A 136 2.22 -9.46 -11.10
CA ILE A 136 1.59 -8.31 -10.43
C ILE A 136 0.30 -8.79 -9.79
N TRP A 137 0.16 -8.55 -8.48
CA TRP A 137 -1.03 -8.89 -7.72
C TRP A 137 -1.71 -7.61 -7.28
N PHE A 138 -3.04 -7.55 -7.38
CA PHE A 138 -3.79 -6.36 -7.01
C PHE A 138 -5.14 -6.70 -6.41
N SER A 139 -5.60 -5.83 -5.51
CA SER A 139 -6.94 -5.86 -4.94
C SER A 139 -7.91 -5.06 -5.81
N ASP A 140 -9.15 -5.55 -5.95
CA ASP A 140 -10.18 -4.93 -6.79
C ASP A 140 -11.51 -4.75 -6.03
N PRO A 141 -11.53 -3.90 -4.98
CA PRO A 141 -12.77 -3.52 -4.32
C PRO A 141 -13.60 -2.59 -5.22
N ASP A 142 -14.83 -2.30 -4.78
CA ASP A 142 -15.72 -1.39 -5.51
C ASP A 142 -15.68 0.06 -4.99
N PHE A 143 -14.69 0.46 -4.19
CA PHE A 143 -14.61 1.79 -3.55
C PHE A 143 -14.70 2.92 -4.58
N GLY A 144 -13.93 2.86 -5.66
CA GLY A 144 -13.87 3.89 -6.70
C GLY A 144 -15.07 3.92 -7.65
N ILE A 145 -16.04 2.97 -7.52
CA ILE A 145 -17.27 2.98 -8.30
C ILE A 145 -18.53 3.21 -7.48
N THR A 146 -18.40 3.41 -6.15
CA THR A 146 -19.55 3.72 -5.27
C THR A 146 -19.94 5.19 -5.31
N SER A 147 -19.01 6.08 -5.65
CA SER A 147 -19.22 7.54 -5.74
C SER A 147 -18.33 8.16 -6.80
N ASP A 148 -18.53 9.47 -7.07
CA ASP A 148 -17.68 10.25 -7.98
C ASP A 148 -16.55 11.00 -7.23
N TYR A 149 -16.22 10.58 -6.00
CA TYR A 149 -15.17 11.22 -5.21
C TYR A 149 -13.79 10.62 -5.48
N GLU A 150 -13.70 9.29 -5.54
CA GLU A 150 -12.44 8.55 -5.76
C GLU A 150 -12.37 7.86 -7.13
N GLY A 151 -13.36 8.10 -7.97
CA GLY A 151 -13.48 7.52 -9.30
C GLY A 151 -14.75 7.97 -9.99
N HIS A 152 -15.45 7.03 -10.62
CA HIS A 152 -16.71 7.30 -11.31
C HIS A 152 -17.77 6.27 -10.96
N ARG A 153 -18.92 6.73 -10.47
CA ARG A 153 -20.03 5.85 -10.10
C ARG A 153 -20.40 4.91 -11.24
N ALA A 154 -20.42 3.63 -10.95
CA ALA A 154 -20.78 2.59 -11.89
C ALA A 154 -21.25 1.33 -11.16
N ASP A 155 -21.94 0.44 -11.85
CA ASP A 155 -22.26 -0.88 -11.36
C ASP A 155 -21.05 -1.82 -11.52
N SER A 156 -20.88 -2.75 -10.58
CA SER A 156 -19.89 -3.81 -10.69
C SER A 156 -20.34 -4.83 -11.76
N GLU A 157 -19.52 -5.00 -12.79
CA GLU A 157 -19.74 -6.05 -13.79
C GLU A 157 -19.37 -7.44 -13.23
N ILE A 158 -18.41 -7.50 -12.30
CA ILE A 158 -17.91 -8.74 -11.67
C ILE A 158 -18.86 -9.22 -10.60
N GLY A 159 -19.40 -8.30 -9.78
CA GLY A 159 -20.35 -8.61 -8.68
C GLY A 159 -19.67 -9.16 -7.43
N ALA A 160 -18.37 -9.06 -7.30
CA ALA A 160 -17.58 -9.48 -6.15
C ALA A 160 -16.32 -8.60 -6.02
N CYS A 161 -15.75 -8.54 -4.83
CA CYS A 161 -14.49 -7.86 -4.55
C CYS A 161 -13.40 -8.92 -4.36
N ASN A 162 -12.38 -8.92 -5.21
CA ASN A 162 -11.41 -10.00 -5.31
C ASN A 162 -9.96 -9.48 -5.30
N VAL A 163 -9.04 -10.43 -5.18
CA VAL A 163 -7.61 -10.25 -5.48
C VAL A 163 -7.28 -10.99 -6.76
N TYR A 164 -6.56 -10.33 -7.66
CA TYR A 164 -6.15 -10.87 -8.95
C TYR A 164 -4.64 -10.95 -9.09
N ARG A 165 -4.18 -11.86 -9.95
CA ARG A 165 -2.78 -12.02 -10.39
C ARG A 165 -2.70 -11.83 -11.89
N VAL A 166 -1.70 -11.05 -12.33
CA VAL A 166 -1.33 -10.91 -13.74
C VAL A 166 -0.07 -11.70 -14.00
N ASP A 167 -0.12 -12.61 -14.96
CA ASP A 167 1.05 -13.36 -15.40
C ASP A 167 2.01 -12.44 -16.17
N PRO A 168 3.32 -12.38 -15.82
CA PRO A 168 4.25 -11.43 -16.41
C PRO A 168 4.61 -11.76 -17.87
N SER A 169 4.40 -12.99 -18.32
CA SER A 169 4.78 -13.47 -19.65
C SER A 169 3.63 -13.37 -20.65
N THR A 170 2.41 -13.67 -20.22
CA THR A 170 1.21 -13.73 -21.08
C THR A 170 0.32 -12.50 -20.92
N GLY A 171 0.40 -11.78 -19.78
CA GLY A 171 -0.54 -10.73 -19.40
C GLY A 171 -1.91 -11.26 -18.98
N GLU A 172 -2.07 -12.58 -18.80
CA GLU A 172 -3.33 -13.15 -18.36
C GLU A 172 -3.68 -12.74 -16.94
N VAL A 173 -4.93 -12.31 -16.74
CA VAL A 173 -5.49 -11.98 -15.42
C VAL A 173 -6.22 -13.18 -14.87
N THR A 174 -5.79 -13.68 -13.72
CA THR A 174 -6.39 -14.82 -13.02
C THR A 174 -6.93 -14.39 -11.66
N LEU A 175 -7.98 -15.06 -11.18
CA LEU A 175 -8.46 -14.93 -9.81
C LEU A 175 -7.43 -15.56 -8.89
N ALA A 176 -6.89 -14.76 -7.96
CA ALA A 176 -5.94 -15.23 -6.97
C ALA A 176 -6.62 -15.61 -5.64
N ALA A 177 -7.52 -14.75 -5.17
CA ALA A 177 -8.31 -15.03 -3.96
C ALA A 177 -9.64 -14.27 -3.99
N ASP A 178 -10.66 -14.83 -3.37
CA ASP A 178 -12.02 -14.27 -3.28
C ASP A 178 -12.56 -14.28 -1.84
N GLY A 179 -13.85 -14.03 -1.69
CA GLY A 179 -14.50 -14.02 -0.37
C GLY A 179 -14.16 -12.80 0.49
N PHE A 180 -13.72 -11.71 -0.12
CA PHE A 180 -13.51 -10.41 0.55
C PHE A 180 -14.75 -9.52 0.46
N LEU A 181 -14.93 -8.66 1.46
CA LEU A 181 -15.94 -7.61 1.44
C LEU A 181 -15.40 -6.31 0.85
N GLY A 182 -14.13 -5.99 1.10
CA GLY A 182 -13.45 -4.82 0.59
C GLY A 182 -11.93 -4.98 0.71
N PRO A 183 -11.30 -5.83 -0.15
CA PRO A 183 -9.85 -6.03 -0.11
C PRO A 183 -9.15 -4.72 -0.45
N ASN A 184 -8.12 -4.38 0.34
CA ASN A 184 -7.41 -3.13 0.23
C ASN A 184 -5.90 -3.41 0.09
N GLY A 185 -5.06 -3.04 1.07
CA GLY A 185 -3.64 -3.29 1.03
C GLY A 185 -3.29 -4.78 0.92
N LEU A 186 -2.28 -5.11 0.12
CA LEU A 186 -1.79 -6.48 0.02
C LEU A 186 -0.26 -6.52 -0.03
N VAL A 187 0.32 -7.54 0.61
CA VAL A 187 1.77 -7.72 0.67
C VAL A 187 2.13 -9.19 0.88
N PHE A 188 3.20 -9.65 0.22
CA PHE A 188 3.78 -10.96 0.49
C PHE A 188 4.63 -10.95 1.76
N SER A 189 4.67 -12.09 2.46
CA SER A 189 5.74 -12.36 3.43
C SER A 189 7.12 -12.27 2.78
N LEU A 190 8.18 -12.12 3.58
CA LEU A 190 9.54 -11.94 3.06
C LEU A 190 10.05 -13.14 2.25
N ASP A 191 9.52 -14.33 2.49
CA ASP A 191 9.80 -15.57 1.74
C ASP A 191 8.81 -15.82 0.59
N GLU A 192 7.84 -14.92 0.39
CA GLU A 192 6.77 -14.99 -0.62
C GLU A 192 5.88 -16.24 -0.56
N ARG A 193 5.86 -16.93 0.60
CA ARG A 193 5.02 -18.11 0.81
C ARG A 193 3.65 -17.79 1.39
N ARG A 194 3.41 -16.54 1.78
CA ARG A 194 2.13 -16.07 2.29
C ARG A 194 1.78 -14.72 1.69
N LEU A 195 0.51 -14.55 1.36
CA LEU A 195 -0.08 -13.28 0.96
C LEU A 195 -0.96 -12.76 2.10
N TYR A 196 -0.67 -11.57 2.57
CA TYR A 196 -1.50 -10.84 3.54
C TYR A 196 -2.35 -9.83 2.79
N VAL A 197 -3.65 -9.80 3.10
CA VAL A 197 -4.61 -8.88 2.49
C VAL A 197 -5.44 -8.25 3.60
N SER A 198 -5.45 -6.94 3.68
CA SER A 198 -6.40 -6.23 4.54
C SER A 198 -7.78 -6.20 3.88
N ASP A 199 -8.82 -6.47 4.65
CA ASP A 199 -10.21 -6.26 4.25
C ASP A 199 -10.79 -5.12 5.08
N SER A 200 -10.91 -3.94 4.48
CA SER A 200 -11.35 -2.74 5.20
C SER A 200 -12.79 -2.85 5.70
N ARG A 201 -13.68 -3.52 4.97
CA ARG A 201 -15.07 -3.68 5.39
C ARG A 201 -15.25 -4.77 6.44
N ALA A 202 -14.52 -5.87 6.34
CA ALA A 202 -14.50 -6.92 7.35
C ALA A 202 -13.62 -6.54 8.56
N ASN A 203 -12.77 -5.53 8.40
CA ASN A 203 -11.88 -4.93 9.39
C ASN A 203 -10.90 -5.91 10.02
N HIS A 204 -10.32 -6.77 9.17
CA HIS A 204 -9.27 -7.70 9.54
C HIS A 204 -8.20 -7.82 8.44
N ILE A 205 -7.08 -8.43 8.77
CA ILE A 205 -6.07 -8.86 7.81
C ILE A 205 -6.21 -10.38 7.68
N ARG A 206 -6.41 -10.86 6.44
CA ARG A 206 -6.42 -12.28 6.10
C ARG A 206 -5.06 -12.68 5.53
N VAL A 207 -4.54 -13.82 5.96
CA VAL A 207 -3.31 -14.42 5.44
C VAL A 207 -3.66 -15.70 4.71
N LEU A 208 -3.06 -15.87 3.52
CA LEU A 208 -3.29 -16.95 2.58
C LEU A 208 -1.96 -17.63 2.27
N ASP A 209 -1.92 -18.94 2.24
CA ASP A 209 -0.72 -19.67 1.82
C ASP A 209 -0.57 -19.63 0.29
N VAL A 210 0.67 -19.46 -0.18
CA VAL A 210 1.02 -19.36 -1.59
C VAL A 210 2.10 -20.36 -1.91
N ASP A 211 1.89 -21.18 -2.94
CA ASP A 211 2.87 -22.17 -3.39
C ASP A 211 4.00 -21.56 -4.23
N ASP A 212 4.94 -22.41 -4.63
CA ASP A 212 6.11 -21.98 -5.41
C ASP A 212 5.73 -21.49 -6.81
N ASP A 213 4.61 -21.93 -7.38
CA ASP A 213 4.07 -21.51 -8.68
C ASP A 213 3.24 -20.23 -8.58
N GLY A 214 3.03 -19.73 -7.36
CA GLY A 214 2.26 -18.52 -7.10
C GLY A 214 0.73 -18.76 -7.15
N ALA A 215 0.27 -19.94 -6.79
CA ALA A 215 -1.14 -20.20 -6.55
C ALA A 215 -1.46 -20.09 -5.05
N VAL A 216 -2.59 -19.46 -4.73
CA VAL A 216 -3.16 -19.51 -3.38
C VAL A 216 -3.73 -20.92 -3.16
N THR A 217 -3.38 -21.54 -2.03
CA THR A 217 -3.66 -22.97 -1.79
C THR A 217 -4.73 -23.23 -0.73
N ASP A 218 -5.19 -22.15 -0.05
CA ASP A 218 -6.20 -22.23 1.00
C ASP A 218 -7.17 -21.03 0.96
N ASP A 219 -8.18 -21.07 1.84
CA ASP A 219 -9.13 -19.96 2.00
C ASP A 219 -8.60 -18.87 2.97
N GLY A 220 -7.44 -19.13 3.57
CA GLY A 220 -6.76 -18.24 4.50
C GLY A 220 -7.37 -18.19 5.91
N GLU A 221 -6.59 -17.63 6.82
CA GLU A 221 -6.98 -17.38 8.21
C GLU A 221 -6.89 -15.89 8.58
N ILE A 222 -7.55 -15.49 9.65
CA ILE A 222 -7.45 -14.11 10.17
C ILE A 222 -6.15 -13.98 10.94
N PHE A 223 -5.25 -13.14 10.42
CA PHE A 223 -4.00 -12.78 11.10
C PHE A 223 -4.24 -11.80 12.26
N ALA A 224 -5.03 -10.75 12.03
CA ALA A 224 -5.35 -9.75 13.05
C ALA A 224 -6.67 -9.03 12.70
N ALA A 225 -7.44 -8.70 13.73
CA ALA A 225 -8.54 -7.74 13.65
C ALA A 225 -8.07 -6.35 14.07
N CYS A 226 -8.59 -5.29 13.45
CA CYS A 226 -8.21 -3.93 13.79
C CYS A 226 -8.80 -3.49 15.14
N VAL A 227 -7.97 -2.91 15.97
CA VAL A 227 -8.40 -2.34 17.25
C VAL A 227 -8.24 -0.82 17.21
N GLY A 228 -9.37 -0.11 17.28
CA GLY A 228 -9.39 1.36 17.33
C GLY A 228 -9.18 2.03 15.97
N GLY A 229 -9.72 1.43 14.90
CA GLY A 229 -9.65 1.98 13.55
C GLY A 229 -10.21 1.03 12.51
N THR A 230 -9.88 1.24 11.25
CA THR A 230 -10.18 0.36 10.13
C THR A 230 -8.92 0.15 9.31
N PHE A 231 -8.55 -1.10 9.03
CA PHE A 231 -7.37 -1.38 8.22
C PHE A 231 -7.52 -0.85 6.79
N ASP A 232 -6.40 -0.32 6.29
CA ASP A 232 -6.24 0.13 4.93
C ASP A 232 -5.02 -0.55 4.31
N ASN A 233 -3.90 0.11 4.14
CA ASN A 233 -2.69 -0.46 3.57
C ASN A 233 -1.83 -1.20 4.61
N ILE A 234 -1.04 -2.17 4.14
CA ILE A 234 -0.14 -2.99 4.99
C ILE A 234 1.23 -3.19 4.33
N ARG A 235 2.31 -3.20 5.13
CA ARG A 235 3.69 -3.45 4.66
C ARG A 235 4.51 -4.18 5.71
N PHE A 236 5.45 -5.04 5.27
CA PHE A 236 6.43 -5.65 6.16
C PHE A 236 7.65 -4.76 6.38
N ASP A 237 8.27 -4.88 7.56
CA ASP A 237 9.68 -4.52 7.74
C ASP A 237 10.58 -5.74 7.46
N ASP A 238 11.90 -5.53 7.42
CA ASP A 238 12.88 -6.60 7.17
C ASP A 238 13.06 -7.59 8.35
N GLY A 239 12.48 -7.27 9.51
CA GLY A 239 12.37 -8.16 10.67
C GLY A 239 11.12 -9.04 10.65
N GLY A 240 10.27 -8.93 9.61
CA GLY A 240 9.03 -9.71 9.46
C GLY A 240 7.86 -9.19 10.29
N ARG A 241 7.93 -7.99 10.87
CA ARG A 241 6.77 -7.34 11.49
C ARG A 241 5.89 -6.70 10.45
N LEU A 242 4.58 -6.86 10.62
CA LEU A 242 3.59 -6.25 9.75
C LEU A 242 3.19 -4.87 10.29
N TRP A 243 3.37 -3.86 9.46
CA TRP A 243 2.91 -2.50 9.72
C TRP A 243 1.63 -2.25 8.93
N ALA A 244 0.61 -1.75 9.59
CA ALA A 244 -0.71 -1.54 9.02
C ALA A 244 -1.19 -0.11 9.23
N ALA A 245 -1.57 0.57 8.15
CA ALA A 245 -2.36 1.78 8.21
C ALA A 245 -3.73 1.45 8.80
N ALA A 246 -4.13 2.16 9.83
CA ALA A 246 -5.40 1.99 10.49
C ALA A 246 -6.11 3.34 10.54
N MET A 247 -7.09 3.55 9.67
CA MET A 247 -7.87 4.78 9.60
C MET A 247 -8.49 5.11 10.96
N GLY A 248 -8.10 6.23 11.55
CA GLY A 248 -8.48 6.62 12.91
C GLY A 248 -7.65 6.00 14.04
N GLY A 249 -6.77 5.02 13.74
CA GLY A 249 -5.91 4.32 14.71
C GLY A 249 -4.41 4.58 14.57
N GLY A 250 -3.98 5.36 13.58
CA GLY A 250 -2.57 5.59 13.27
C GLY A 250 -1.93 4.46 12.47
N VAL A 251 -0.65 4.17 12.72
CA VAL A 251 0.04 3.03 12.10
C VAL A 251 0.30 1.97 13.14
N HIS A 252 -0.30 0.81 12.98
CA HIS A 252 -0.16 -0.35 13.87
C HIS A 252 1.06 -1.19 13.49
N CYS A 253 1.78 -1.72 14.47
CA CYS A 253 2.90 -2.65 14.28
C CYS A 253 2.58 -3.99 14.92
N TYR A 254 2.51 -5.04 14.13
CA TYR A 254 2.23 -6.40 14.57
C TYR A 254 3.48 -7.28 14.49
N ASP A 255 3.67 -8.11 15.51
CA ASP A 255 4.65 -9.19 15.48
C ASP A 255 4.19 -10.30 14.51
N PRO A 256 5.08 -11.19 14.04
CA PRO A 256 4.69 -12.31 13.19
C PRO A 256 3.62 -13.25 13.78
N ASP A 257 3.45 -13.25 15.10
CA ASP A 257 2.41 -14.04 15.82
C ASP A 257 1.04 -13.33 15.87
N GLY A 258 0.89 -12.15 15.22
CA GLY A 258 -0.35 -11.35 15.24
C GLY A 258 -0.53 -10.45 16.47
N THR A 259 0.43 -10.41 17.39
CA THR A 259 0.38 -9.52 18.56
C THR A 259 0.59 -8.07 18.14
N LEU A 260 -0.32 -7.16 18.53
CA LEU A 260 -0.15 -5.72 18.35
C LEU A 260 0.90 -5.20 19.32
N LEU A 261 2.07 -4.82 18.81
CA LEU A 261 3.20 -4.35 19.60
C LEU A 261 3.08 -2.89 20.03
N GLY A 262 2.54 -2.05 19.14
CA GLY A 262 2.43 -0.63 19.37
C GLY A 262 1.93 0.11 18.15
N ARG A 263 1.88 1.44 18.26
CA ARG A 263 1.35 2.33 17.21
C ARG A 263 2.22 3.57 17.03
N ILE A 264 2.21 4.10 15.79
CA ILE A 264 2.64 5.47 15.51
C ILE A 264 1.38 6.31 15.45
N LEU A 265 1.31 7.35 16.28
CA LEU A 265 0.17 8.26 16.32
C LEU A 265 0.37 9.37 15.28
N VAL A 266 -0.62 9.55 14.42
CA VAL A 266 -0.61 10.54 13.34
C VAL A 266 -1.83 11.44 13.53
N PRO A 267 -1.72 12.77 13.31
CA PRO A 267 -2.81 13.70 13.59
C PRO A 267 -4.00 13.58 12.62
N GLU A 268 -3.81 12.92 11.48
CA GLU A 268 -4.83 12.71 10.44
C GLU A 268 -5.13 11.23 10.23
N ILE A 269 -6.18 10.93 9.45
CA ILE A 269 -6.59 9.57 9.11
C ILE A 269 -5.52 8.94 8.20
N VAL A 270 -4.84 7.90 8.71
CA VAL A 270 -3.81 7.20 7.96
C VAL A 270 -4.44 6.21 6.99
N ALA A 271 -4.18 6.39 5.70
CA ALA A 271 -4.65 5.50 4.64
C ALA A 271 -3.54 4.54 4.16
N ASN A 272 -2.31 5.03 3.97
CA ASN A 272 -1.27 4.21 3.36
C ASN A 272 0.12 4.50 3.94
N ILE A 273 1.00 3.50 3.88
CA ILE A 273 2.36 3.58 4.40
C ILE A 273 3.37 2.95 3.43
N ARG A 274 4.61 3.47 3.43
CA ARG A 274 5.71 2.89 2.66
C ARG A 274 7.05 3.15 3.32
N PHE A 275 7.87 2.12 3.43
CA PHE A 275 9.28 2.27 3.75
C PHE A 275 10.06 2.82 2.56
N GLY A 276 11.01 3.71 2.82
CA GLY A 276 11.89 4.27 1.81
C GLY A 276 13.05 5.07 2.39
N GLY A 277 13.59 6.00 1.60
CA GLY A 277 14.82 6.73 1.92
C GLY A 277 16.07 5.87 1.68
N ALA A 278 17.24 6.51 1.69
CA ALA A 278 18.52 5.86 1.38
C ALA A 278 18.85 4.65 2.28
N LYS A 279 18.39 4.65 3.53
CA LYS A 279 18.59 3.57 4.50
C LYS A 279 17.37 2.64 4.64
N ARG A 280 16.31 2.88 3.88
CA ARG A 280 15.02 2.15 3.96
C ARG A 280 14.36 2.15 5.35
N ASN A 281 14.76 3.05 6.23
CA ASN A 281 14.24 3.19 7.59
C ASN A 281 13.35 4.42 7.78
N ARG A 282 13.03 5.12 6.69
CA ARG A 282 12.05 6.20 6.68
C ARG A 282 10.71 5.64 6.26
N MET A 283 9.73 5.71 7.13
CA MET A 283 8.36 5.40 6.79
C MET A 283 7.67 6.67 6.30
N PHE A 284 7.14 6.62 5.09
CA PHE A 284 6.25 7.63 4.53
C PHE A 284 4.82 7.23 4.85
N ILE A 285 4.00 8.19 5.24
CA ILE A 285 2.64 7.98 5.72
C ILE A 285 1.73 8.94 4.94
N ALA A 286 0.89 8.37 4.09
CA ALA A 286 -0.18 9.12 3.43
C ALA A 286 -1.40 9.15 4.37
N ALA A 287 -1.83 10.35 4.70
CA ALA A 287 -2.89 10.54 5.68
C ALA A 287 -3.78 11.72 5.26
N ASP A 288 -5.05 11.44 4.97
CA ASP A 288 -6.08 12.39 4.59
C ASP A 288 -5.54 13.50 3.66
N THR A 289 -5.25 14.68 4.19
CA THR A 289 -4.82 15.84 3.42
C THR A 289 -3.30 15.97 3.27
N ALA A 290 -2.50 15.08 3.88
CA ALA A 290 -1.06 15.27 4.03
C ALA A 290 -0.22 14.02 3.75
N LEU A 291 1.04 14.28 3.43
CA LEU A 291 2.12 13.31 3.43
C LEU A 291 3.04 13.58 4.62
N TYR A 292 3.17 12.60 5.51
CA TYR A 292 4.10 12.61 6.63
C TYR A 292 5.26 11.66 6.41
N SER A 293 6.30 11.79 7.23
CA SER A 293 7.34 10.79 7.37
C SER A 293 7.89 10.69 8.79
N VAL A 294 8.40 9.52 9.13
CA VAL A 294 9.09 9.25 10.40
C VAL A 294 10.28 8.33 10.17
N VAL A 295 11.40 8.59 10.83
CA VAL A 295 12.56 7.68 10.81
C VAL A 295 12.42 6.66 11.93
N LEU A 296 12.50 5.38 11.60
CA LEU A 296 12.38 4.26 12.52
C LEU A 296 13.73 3.61 12.79
N GLY A 297 13.82 2.82 13.85
CA GLY A 297 14.98 2.01 14.13
C GLY A 297 15.01 0.67 13.34
N VAL A 298 13.97 0.40 12.58
CA VAL A 298 13.82 -0.75 11.67
C VAL A 298 13.85 -0.31 10.23
N THR A 299 14.09 -1.24 9.31
CA THR A 299 14.16 -0.96 7.87
C THR A 299 13.09 -1.75 7.11
N GLY A 300 12.60 -1.21 6.01
CA GLY A 300 11.78 -1.96 5.08
C GLY A 300 12.61 -2.97 4.29
N PRO A 301 12.00 -4.02 3.73
CA PRO A 301 12.68 -4.98 2.88
C PRO A 301 13.27 -4.29 1.64
N PRO A 302 14.28 -4.89 0.98
CA PRO A 302 14.72 -4.46 -0.33
C PRO A 302 13.52 -4.42 -1.27
N HIS A 303 13.58 -3.52 -2.26
CA HIS A 303 12.46 -3.28 -3.15
C HIS A 303 11.94 -4.54 -3.87
N LEU A 304 12.78 -5.50 -4.14
CA LEU A 304 12.41 -6.88 -4.51
C LEU A 304 13.39 -7.83 -3.85
N PRO A 305 12.95 -9.00 -3.40
CA PRO A 305 13.88 -10.02 -2.94
C PRO A 305 14.82 -10.37 -4.10
N VAL A 306 16.11 -10.17 -3.88
CA VAL A 306 17.12 -10.67 -4.81
C VAL A 306 17.08 -12.20 -4.67
N ARG A 307 16.56 -12.91 -5.69
CA ARG A 307 16.72 -14.37 -5.73
C ARG A 307 18.22 -14.67 -5.63
N ARG A 308 18.63 -15.27 -4.52
CA ARG A 308 19.98 -15.79 -4.35
C ARG A 308 20.13 -17.13 -5.03
#